data_61a13cc6571c091fd2ca77a33eea3edb
#
_entry.id   61a13cc6571c091fd2ca77a33eea3edb
#
_cell.length_a   1.000
_cell.length_b   1.000
_cell.length_c   1.000
_cell.angle_alpha   90.00
_cell.angle_beta   90.00
_cell.angle_gamma   90.00
#
_symmetry.space_group_name_H-M   'P 1'
#
loop_
_entity.id
_entity.type
_entity.pdbx_description
1 polymer ?
#
loop_
_entity_poly.entity_id
_entity_poly.type
_entity_poly.pdbx_seq_one_letter_code
_entity_poly.pdbx_strand_id
1 'polypeptide(L)'
;MNLKRGPDSINRHYLKVCRQAARLGLPRQASLGPVDYAAALAARWPALTEEIESWTSLYIQLKYQDASKESAIYKRRFIRQSRALWFKLLKQDLQPDKSST
;
A
#
# COMPACT_ATOMS: atom_id res chain seq x y z
N MET A 1 -26.05 -5.16 -7.35
CA MET A 1 -25.64 -4.82 -7.38
C MET A 1 -24.67 -4.29 -7.28
N ASN A 2 -24.27 -4.06 -7.22
CA ASN A 2 -23.52 -3.56 -7.18
C ASN A 2 -22.56 -3.22 -7.30
N LEU A 3 -22.27 -3.02 -7.44
CA LEU A 3 -21.63 -2.71 -7.69
C LEU A 3 -20.57 -2.09 -7.59
N LYS A 4 -20.09 -1.43 -7.43
CA LYS A 4 -19.13 -0.74 -7.22
C LYS A 4 -18.01 -1.37 -7.28
N ARG A 5 -17.36 -1.40 -8.05
CA ARG A 5 -16.32 -2.08 -8.11
C ARG A 5 -15.12 -1.31 -8.11
N GLY A 6 -14.84 -0.29 -8.78
CA GLY A 6 -13.60 0.40 -8.90
C GLY A 6 -13.00 0.80 -7.58
N PRO A 7 -13.67 1.64 -6.80
CA PRO A 7 -13.11 2.12 -5.55
C PRO A 7 -12.88 1.00 -4.55
N ASP A 8 -13.78 0.04 -4.54
CA ASP A 8 -13.65 -1.06 -3.61
C ASP A 8 -12.40 -1.87 -3.88
N SER A 9 -12.10 -2.05 -5.14
CA SER A 9 -10.94 -2.83 -5.52
C SER A 9 -9.66 -2.14 -5.07
N ILE A 10 -9.60 -0.83 -5.27
CA ILE A 10 -8.42 -0.06 -4.88
C ILE A 10 -8.25 -0.09 -3.38
N ASN A 11 -9.33 0.15 -2.64
CA ASN A 11 -9.25 0.13 -1.20
C ASN A 11 -8.87 -1.24 -0.68
N ARG A 12 -9.35 -2.29 -1.31
CA ARG A 12 -9.05 -3.63 -0.86
C ARG A 12 -7.56 -3.90 -0.96
N HIS A 13 -6.95 -3.50 -2.07
CA HIS A 13 -5.50 -3.70 -2.21
C HIS A 13 -4.72 -2.84 -1.25
N TYR A 14 -5.17 -1.62 -1.04
CA TYR A 14 -4.51 -0.72 -0.10
C TYR A 14 -4.55 -1.30 1.32
N LEU A 15 -5.73 -1.75 1.72
CA LEU A 15 -5.90 -2.25 3.07
C LEU A 15 -5.18 -3.57 3.29
N LYS A 16 -5.02 -4.36 2.22
CA LYS A 16 -4.28 -5.60 2.36
C LYS A 16 -2.83 -5.32 2.73
N VAL A 17 -2.23 -4.32 2.09
CA VAL A 17 -0.87 -3.92 2.45
C VAL A 17 -0.84 -3.39 3.87
N CYS A 18 -1.82 -2.56 4.23
CA CYS A 18 -1.87 -2.01 5.58
C CYS A 18 -1.99 -3.10 6.64
N ARG A 19 -2.76 -4.14 6.34
CA ARG A 19 -2.90 -5.23 7.29
C ARG A 19 -1.59 -5.98 7.47
N GLN A 20 -0.84 -6.14 6.39
CA GLN A 20 0.44 -6.80 6.52
C GLN A 20 1.40 -5.96 7.34
N ALA A 21 1.38 -4.65 7.14
CA ALA A 21 2.21 -3.76 7.95
C ALA A 21 1.78 -3.80 9.42
N ALA A 22 0.48 -3.94 9.66
CA ALA A 22 -0.01 -4.02 11.02
C ALA A 22 0.51 -5.26 11.72
N ARG A 23 0.60 -6.36 10.98
CA ARG A 23 1.15 -7.59 11.56
C ARG A 23 2.60 -7.41 11.97
N LEU A 24 3.28 -6.48 11.31
CA LEU A 24 4.67 -6.19 11.63
C LEU A 24 4.80 -5.05 12.64
N GLY A 25 3.71 -4.64 13.22
CA GLY A 25 3.74 -3.67 14.29
C GLY A 25 3.43 -2.24 13.90
N LEU A 26 2.99 -2.02 12.67
CA LEU A 26 2.71 -0.67 12.23
C LEU A 26 1.31 -0.57 11.61
N PRO A 27 0.28 -0.59 12.45
CA PRO A 27 -1.08 -0.48 11.93
C PRO A 27 -1.40 0.93 11.48
N ARG A 28 -2.30 1.04 10.50
CA ARG A 28 -2.75 2.33 10.04
C ARG A 28 -3.85 2.81 10.97
N GLN A 29 -3.68 3.99 11.49
CA GLN A 29 -4.68 4.56 12.36
C GLN A 29 -5.67 5.36 11.55
N ALA A 30 -6.90 5.39 12.02
CA ALA A 30 -7.97 6.04 11.28
C ALA A 30 -7.70 7.51 11.05
N SER A 31 -7.05 8.17 11.99
CA SER A 31 -6.79 9.59 11.88
C SER A 31 -5.60 9.90 11.00
N LEU A 32 -4.87 8.88 10.58
CA LEU A 32 -3.65 9.10 9.82
C LEU A 32 -3.94 9.03 8.34
N GLY A 33 -3.64 10.10 7.62
CA GLY A 33 -3.85 10.10 6.17
C GLY A 33 -2.82 9.25 5.46
N PRO A 34 -3.03 9.02 4.17
CA PRO A 34 -2.11 8.17 3.42
C PRO A 34 -0.68 8.69 3.37
N VAL A 35 -0.52 9.99 3.26
CA VAL A 35 0.83 10.55 3.19
C VAL A 35 1.56 10.36 4.50
N ASP A 36 0.88 10.61 5.60
CA ASP A 36 1.50 10.45 6.90
C ASP A 36 1.80 8.99 7.19
N TYR A 37 0.90 8.10 6.78
CA TYR A 37 1.15 6.69 6.98
C TYR A 37 2.33 6.23 6.12
N ALA A 38 2.44 6.78 4.90
CA ALA A 38 3.57 6.44 4.05
C ALA A 38 4.89 6.86 4.69
N ALA A 39 4.90 8.01 5.33
CA ALA A 39 6.10 8.44 6.01
C ALA A 39 6.47 7.49 7.14
N ALA A 40 5.47 7.01 7.87
CA ALA A 40 5.72 6.05 8.93
C ALA A 40 6.24 4.73 8.38
N LEU A 41 5.66 4.29 7.27
CA LEU A 41 6.10 3.05 6.65
C LEU A 41 7.55 3.18 6.18
N ALA A 42 7.88 4.30 5.55
CA ALA A 42 9.24 4.51 5.06
C ALA A 42 10.24 4.60 6.19
N ALA A 43 9.83 5.18 7.32
CA ALA A 43 10.70 5.23 8.47
C ALA A 43 10.97 3.84 9.02
N ARG A 44 9.95 2.99 8.97
CA ARG A 44 10.10 1.63 9.48
C ARG A 44 10.89 0.75 8.52
N TRP A 45 10.67 0.92 7.23
CA TRP A 45 11.35 0.13 6.21
C TRP A 45 11.98 1.05 5.17
N PRO A 46 13.09 1.68 5.53
CA PRO A 46 13.69 2.68 4.61
C PRO A 46 14.07 2.12 3.25
N ALA A 47 14.38 0.85 3.18
CA ALA A 47 14.75 0.25 1.90
C ALA A 47 13.58 0.23 0.93
N LEU A 48 12.35 0.38 1.43
CA LEU A 48 11.17 0.35 0.60
C LEU A 48 10.59 1.73 0.36
N THR A 49 11.33 2.77 0.68
CA THR A 49 10.81 4.13 0.60
C THR A 49 10.24 4.47 -0.76
N GLU A 50 10.99 4.16 -1.82
CA GLU A 50 10.51 4.50 -3.16
C GLU A 50 9.24 3.75 -3.52
N GLU A 51 9.20 2.48 -3.19
CA GLU A 51 8.00 1.70 -3.46
C GLU A 51 6.81 2.23 -2.68
N ILE A 52 7.03 2.58 -1.43
CA ILE A 52 5.97 3.07 -0.59
C ILE A 52 5.44 4.40 -1.13
N GLU A 53 6.34 5.29 -1.53
CA GLU A 53 5.93 6.58 -2.02
C GLU A 53 5.20 6.49 -3.34
N SER A 54 5.68 5.65 -4.24
CA SER A 54 5.03 5.48 -5.52
C SER A 54 3.65 4.84 -5.33
N TRP A 55 3.57 3.85 -4.49
CA TRP A 55 2.31 3.17 -4.18
C TRP A 55 1.29 4.13 -3.58
N THR A 56 1.74 4.98 -2.67
CA THR A 56 0.87 5.95 -2.02
C THR A 56 0.39 7.00 -3.00
N SER A 57 1.29 7.48 -3.86
CA SER A 57 0.91 8.47 -4.85
C SER A 57 -0.16 7.91 -5.79
N LEU A 58 -0.01 6.67 -6.22
CA LEU A 58 -1.01 6.07 -7.09
C LEU A 58 -2.34 5.91 -6.38
N TYR A 59 -2.30 5.55 -5.11
CA TYR A 59 -3.52 5.40 -4.34
C TYR A 59 -4.27 6.73 -4.27
N ILE A 60 -3.56 7.80 -3.96
CA ILE A 60 -4.18 9.10 -3.85
C ILE A 60 -4.71 9.55 -5.20
N GLN A 61 -3.94 9.33 -6.24
CA GLN A 61 -4.35 9.73 -7.57
C GLN A 61 -5.63 9.01 -7.99
N LEU A 62 -5.69 7.71 -7.75
CA LEU A 62 -6.86 6.92 -8.12
C LEU A 62 -8.07 7.28 -7.28
N LYS A 63 -7.83 7.64 -6.04
CA LYS A 63 -8.93 7.93 -5.15
C LYS A 63 -9.60 9.25 -5.47
N TYR A 64 -8.82 10.22 -5.90
CA TYR A 64 -9.34 11.57 -6.13
C TYR A 64 -9.48 11.97 -7.57
N GLN A 65 -9.17 11.10 -8.49
CA GLN A 65 -9.32 11.41 -9.89
C GLN A 65 -10.59 10.84 -10.46
N ASP A 66 -11.11 11.51 -11.47
CA ASP A 66 -12.27 11.01 -12.15
C ASP A 66 -11.91 9.79 -12.96
N ALA A 67 -12.89 8.96 -13.21
CA ALA A 67 -12.68 7.82 -14.06
C ALA A 67 -12.29 8.29 -15.44
N SER A 68 -11.22 7.76 -15.96
CA SER A 68 -10.77 8.09 -17.30
C SER A 68 -10.06 6.88 -17.86
N LYS A 69 -9.67 6.98 -19.11
CA LYS A 69 -8.96 5.88 -19.72
C LYS A 69 -7.65 5.63 -19.00
N GLU A 70 -7.01 6.69 -18.58
CA GLU A 70 -5.73 6.56 -17.91
C GLU A 70 -5.86 5.91 -16.57
N SER A 71 -7.02 6.03 -15.94
CA SER A 71 -7.15 5.45 -14.63
C SER A 71 -7.07 3.93 -14.67
N ALA A 72 -7.40 3.33 -15.80
CA ALA A 72 -7.26 1.88 -15.92
C ALA A 72 -5.80 1.47 -15.85
N ILE A 73 -4.94 2.26 -16.47
CA ILE A 73 -3.50 1.99 -16.46
C ILE A 73 -2.95 2.19 -15.05
N TYR A 74 -3.34 3.27 -14.41
CA TYR A 74 -2.88 3.55 -13.05
C TYR A 74 -3.39 2.50 -12.08
N LYS A 75 -4.62 2.05 -12.28
CA LYS A 75 -5.19 1.05 -11.41
C LYS A 75 -4.41 -0.25 -11.50
N ARG A 76 -4.07 -0.64 -12.71
CA ARG A 76 -3.29 -1.85 -12.91
C ARG A 76 -1.93 -1.73 -12.27
N ARG A 77 -1.32 -0.55 -12.42
CA ARG A 77 -0.02 -0.30 -11.82
C ARG A 77 -0.12 -0.33 -10.30
N PHE A 78 -1.18 0.26 -9.76
CA PHE A 78 -1.36 0.26 -8.32
C PHE A 78 -1.53 -1.15 -7.78
N ILE A 79 -2.30 -1.98 -8.47
CA ILE A 79 -2.50 -3.35 -8.03
C ILE A 79 -1.18 -4.10 -8.04
N ARG A 80 -0.40 -3.90 -9.09
CA ARG A 80 0.89 -4.57 -9.19
C ARG A 80 1.82 -4.12 -8.07
N GLN A 81 1.85 -2.82 -7.81
CA GLN A 81 2.71 -2.32 -6.75
C GLN A 81 2.22 -2.75 -5.38
N SER A 82 0.92 -2.84 -5.20
CA SER A 82 0.38 -3.32 -3.94
C SER A 82 0.83 -4.75 -3.67
N ARG A 83 0.77 -5.58 -4.69
CA ARG A 83 1.18 -6.96 -4.53
C ARG A 83 2.67 -7.07 -4.26
N ALA A 84 3.47 -6.29 -4.98
CA ALA A 84 4.90 -6.33 -4.77
C ALA A 84 5.27 -5.85 -3.37
N LEU A 85 4.63 -4.77 -2.94
CA LEU A 85 4.91 -4.23 -1.62
C LEU A 85 4.45 -5.19 -0.53
N TRP A 86 3.26 -5.76 -0.70
CA TRP A 86 2.76 -6.74 0.25
C TRP A 86 3.73 -7.92 0.37
N PHE A 87 4.23 -8.37 -0.77
CA PHE A 87 5.14 -9.51 -0.76
C PHE A 87 6.46 -9.16 -0.07
N LYS A 88 6.96 -7.96 -0.30
CA LYS A 88 8.18 -7.54 0.37
C LYS A 88 7.98 -7.43 1.87
N LEU A 89 6.82 -6.96 2.28
CA LEU A 89 6.51 -6.91 3.70
C LEU A 89 6.34 -8.31 4.27
N LEU A 90 5.77 -9.20 3.48
CA LEU A 90 5.63 -10.57 3.91
C LEU A 90 6.99 -11.19 4.15
N LYS A 91 7.95 -10.87 3.32
CA LYS A 91 9.30 -11.38 3.51
C LYS A 91 9.90 -10.88 4.80
N GLN A 92 9.61 -9.64 5.18
CA GLN A 92 10.07 -9.12 6.45
C GLN A 92 9.48 -9.93 7.59
N ASP A 93 8.22 -10.32 7.45
CA ASP A 93 7.55 -11.09 8.47
C ASP A 93 8.15 -12.49 8.59
N LEU A 94 8.48 -13.08 7.46
CA LEU A 94 9.01 -14.43 7.44
C LEU A 94 10.48 -14.51 7.82
N GLN A 95 11.20 -13.41 7.61
CA GLN A 95 12.59 -13.42 7.93
C GLN A 95 12.77 -13.29 9.40
N PRO A 96 13.37 -14.27 10.00
CA PRO A 96 13.58 -14.17 11.43
C PRO A 96 14.53 -13.03 11.66
N ASP A 97 14.71 -12.77 12.88
CA ASP A 97 15.56 -11.72 13.28
C ASP A 97 16.96 -11.92 12.76
N LYS A 98 17.24 -11.29 11.64
CA LYS A 98 18.52 -11.46 11.08
C LYS A 98 19.54 -10.78 11.87
N SER A 99 19.19 -9.77 12.55
CA SER A 99 20.16 -9.05 13.31
C SER A 99 20.66 -9.86 14.48
N SER A 100 19.94 -10.88 14.84
CA SER A 100 20.38 -11.67 15.96
C SER A 100 21.53 -12.57 15.60
N THR A 101 21.85 -12.69 14.36
CA THR A 101 22.95 -13.57 13.99
C THR A 101 24.27 -12.92 14.21
#